data_5d0eabec51d1a8f6ab6c42900c7fff19
#
_entry.id   5d0eabec51d1a8f6ab6c42900c7fff19
#
_cell.length_a   1.000
_cell.length_b   1.000
_cell.length_c   1.000
_cell.angle_alpha   90.00
_cell.angle_beta   90.00
_cell.angle_gamma   90.00
#
_symmetry.space_group_name_H-M   'P 1'
#
loop_
_entity.id
_entity.type
_entity.pdbx_description
1 polymer ?
#
loop_
_entity_poly.entity_id
_entity_poly.type
_entity_poly.pdbx_seq_one_letter_code
_entity_poly.pdbx_strand_id
1 'polypeptide(L)'
;LSVRLVVYDDDGQNAALAAAGRLTALGYTDVHVLQGGTTGWQGAGFRLFAGVNVPSKTFGELAEQAYHTPRVSATELAGWLADGKDVIVLDGRPFSEFQKMNIPTATSCPNGELGLRIRDLVPSEKTHIVINCAGRTRSIIGAQTLINLGIRNPVSALENGTQGWCLADLKLEHGGTRRYPMTPGAQSTGAQAEMRASALALATRFNVPVVSAETVRGWAADPHRTLFLCDVRTAEEFALGSLPGAQHTPGGQLMQANDQFVGVRHARWVLFDSDGIRAPTVASWLRQMGHDASVLGEGLASKLALPKPQAVTLPVLPAITAPALAAGLASGALVALDLRGSMQFRHAHIAGTQWTIRPRLAAAVAGVTWPVVIIADEPGVAAWADS
;
A
#
# COMPACT_ATOMS: atom_id res chain seq x y z
N LEU A 1 5.89 -28.68 -2.60
CA LEU A 1 5.61 -27.43 -1.89
C LEU A 1 5.06 -27.77 -0.49
N SER A 2 5.95 -27.85 0.52
CA SER A 2 5.69 -28.38 1.86
C SER A 2 5.31 -27.32 2.91
N VAL A 3 5.11 -26.06 2.52
CA VAL A 3 4.66 -25.03 3.45
C VAL A 3 3.25 -25.33 3.91
N ARG A 4 2.99 -25.19 5.22
CA ARG A 4 1.63 -25.33 5.74
C ARG A 4 0.78 -24.14 5.32
N LEU A 5 -0.33 -24.43 4.61
CA LEU A 5 -1.34 -23.47 4.22
C LEU A 5 -2.63 -23.74 4.98
N VAL A 6 -3.20 -22.69 5.57
CA VAL A 6 -4.54 -22.75 6.15
C VAL A 6 -5.40 -21.75 5.37
N VAL A 7 -6.41 -22.25 4.69
CA VAL A 7 -7.40 -21.44 3.98
C VAL A 7 -8.67 -21.35 4.80
N TYR A 8 -9.36 -20.24 4.71
CA TYR A 8 -10.62 -20.02 5.42
C TYR A 8 -11.52 -19.04 4.67
N ASP A 9 -12.78 -19.13 4.95
CA ASP A 9 -13.87 -18.21 4.58
C ASP A 9 -14.76 -18.01 5.82
N ASP A 10 -16.01 -17.66 5.63
CA ASP A 10 -16.90 -17.37 6.76
C ASP A 10 -17.30 -18.62 7.56
N ASP A 11 -17.47 -19.77 6.91
CA ASP A 11 -17.95 -21.02 7.49
C ASP A 11 -17.03 -22.24 7.30
N GLY A 12 -15.98 -22.11 6.52
CA GLY A 12 -15.03 -23.20 6.22
C GLY A 12 -15.56 -24.22 5.22
N GLN A 13 -16.57 -23.88 4.42
CA GLN A 13 -17.22 -24.83 3.52
C GLN A 13 -16.91 -24.58 2.06
N ASN A 14 -17.51 -23.59 1.44
CA ASN A 14 -17.56 -23.49 -0.02
C ASN A 14 -16.25 -22.96 -0.64
N ALA A 15 -15.92 -21.71 -0.38
CA ALA A 15 -14.76 -21.05 -0.98
C ALA A 15 -13.44 -21.61 -0.45
N ALA A 16 -13.38 -21.90 0.85
CA ALA A 16 -12.20 -22.46 1.48
C ALA A 16 -11.89 -23.87 0.97
N LEU A 17 -12.89 -24.75 0.83
CA LEU A 17 -12.72 -26.10 0.28
C LEU A 17 -12.28 -26.06 -1.19
N ALA A 18 -12.90 -25.20 -2.00
CA ALA A 18 -12.50 -25.03 -3.39
C ALA A 18 -11.05 -24.51 -3.53
N ALA A 19 -10.66 -23.55 -2.70
CA ALA A 19 -9.30 -23.05 -2.67
C ALA A 19 -8.30 -24.13 -2.23
N ALA A 20 -8.61 -24.91 -1.19
CA ALA A 20 -7.77 -26.00 -0.73
C ALA A 20 -7.55 -27.05 -1.84
N GLY A 21 -8.61 -27.44 -2.56
CA GLY A 21 -8.52 -28.37 -3.68
C GLY A 21 -7.61 -27.86 -4.80
N ARG A 22 -7.71 -26.57 -5.17
CA ARG A 22 -6.83 -25.95 -6.17
C ARG A 22 -5.37 -25.90 -5.71
N LEU A 23 -5.10 -25.56 -4.46
CA LEU A 23 -3.75 -25.53 -3.92
C LEU A 23 -3.12 -26.94 -3.92
N THR A 24 -3.89 -27.96 -3.55
CA THR A 24 -3.45 -29.36 -3.62
C THR A 24 -3.14 -29.78 -5.07
N ALA A 25 -3.98 -29.40 -6.02
CA ALA A 25 -3.74 -29.66 -7.46
C ALA A 25 -2.49 -28.96 -8.00
N LEU A 26 -2.11 -27.80 -7.41
CA LEU A 26 -0.87 -27.08 -7.70
C LEU A 26 0.38 -27.70 -7.02
N GLY A 27 0.23 -28.79 -6.28
CA GLY A 27 1.33 -29.53 -5.67
C GLY A 27 1.68 -29.11 -4.22
N TYR A 28 0.83 -28.33 -3.54
CA TYR A 28 0.99 -28.11 -2.10
C TYR A 28 0.54 -29.34 -1.33
N THR A 29 1.36 -29.82 -0.40
CA THR A 29 1.15 -31.10 0.31
C THR A 29 0.62 -30.95 1.73
N ASP A 30 0.65 -29.72 2.30
CA ASP A 30 0.19 -29.45 3.67
C ASP A 30 -0.85 -28.31 3.63
N VAL A 31 -2.05 -28.62 3.09
CA VAL A 31 -3.16 -27.68 2.95
C VAL A 31 -4.29 -28.06 3.90
N HIS A 32 -4.72 -27.09 4.71
CA HIS A 32 -5.80 -27.23 5.68
C HIS A 32 -6.90 -26.21 5.44
N VAL A 33 -8.12 -26.57 5.84
CA VAL A 33 -9.24 -25.63 5.92
C VAL A 33 -9.54 -25.36 7.38
N LEU A 34 -9.72 -24.09 7.77
CA LEU A 34 -10.14 -23.74 9.12
C LEU A 34 -11.58 -24.20 9.35
N GLN A 35 -11.76 -25.13 10.28
CA GLN A 35 -13.07 -25.65 10.62
C GLN A 35 -13.99 -24.54 11.15
N GLY A 36 -15.16 -24.39 10.54
CA GLY A 36 -16.13 -23.34 10.87
C GLY A 36 -15.70 -21.92 10.43
N GLY A 37 -14.59 -21.79 9.69
CA GLY A 37 -14.13 -20.51 9.15
C GLY A 37 -13.96 -19.41 10.20
N THR A 38 -14.24 -18.16 9.83
CA THR A 38 -14.19 -17.01 10.75
C THR A 38 -15.25 -17.10 11.85
N THR A 39 -16.39 -17.70 11.56
CA THR A 39 -17.45 -17.95 12.56
C THR A 39 -16.97 -18.93 13.63
N GLY A 40 -16.33 -20.04 13.23
CA GLY A 40 -15.73 -21.00 14.16
C GLY A 40 -14.61 -20.40 15.01
N TRP A 41 -13.75 -19.55 14.41
CA TRP A 41 -12.71 -18.80 15.10
C TRP A 41 -13.28 -17.92 16.21
N GLN A 42 -14.31 -17.14 15.89
CA GLN A 42 -14.98 -16.27 16.86
C GLN A 42 -15.71 -17.07 17.93
N GLY A 43 -16.38 -18.17 17.56
CA GLY A 43 -17.05 -19.07 18.50
C GLY A 43 -16.09 -19.74 19.49
N ALA A 44 -14.83 -19.94 19.11
CA ALA A 44 -13.75 -20.41 19.98
C ALA A 44 -13.17 -19.32 20.91
N GLY A 45 -13.74 -18.11 20.91
CA GLY A 45 -13.32 -16.98 21.76
C GLY A 45 -12.17 -16.16 21.22
N PHE A 46 -11.74 -16.41 19.98
CA PHE A 46 -10.69 -15.59 19.33
C PHE A 46 -11.26 -14.34 18.67
N ARG A 47 -10.44 -13.30 18.58
CA ARG A 47 -10.86 -12.01 17.99
C ARG A 47 -10.75 -12.03 16.46
N LEU A 48 -11.76 -11.44 15.81
CA LEU A 48 -11.70 -11.04 14.42
C LEU A 48 -11.41 -9.53 14.34
N PHE A 49 -10.58 -9.15 13.39
CA PHE A 49 -10.30 -7.75 13.09
C PHE A 49 -11.11 -7.33 11.87
N ALA A 50 -11.75 -6.17 11.94
CA ALA A 50 -12.57 -5.64 10.86
C ALA A 50 -11.90 -4.44 10.17
N GLY A 51 -12.12 -4.33 8.85
CA GLY A 51 -11.67 -3.19 8.04
C GLY A 51 -10.48 -3.51 7.16
N VAL A 52 -9.98 -2.48 6.47
CA VAL A 52 -8.80 -2.56 5.58
C VAL A 52 -7.54 -2.14 6.33
N ASN A 53 -6.38 -2.65 5.89
CA ASN A 53 -5.06 -2.32 6.46
C ASN A 53 -4.97 -2.58 7.97
N VAL A 54 -5.60 -3.64 8.44
CA VAL A 54 -5.68 -3.96 9.88
C VAL A 54 -4.30 -4.15 10.52
N PRO A 55 -3.32 -4.84 9.90
CA PRO A 55 -1.99 -5.00 10.51
C PRO A 55 -1.31 -3.66 10.80
N SER A 56 -1.31 -2.73 9.85
CA SER A 56 -0.69 -1.41 10.05
C SER A 56 -1.45 -0.53 11.04
N LYS A 57 -2.78 -0.63 11.08
CA LYS A 57 -3.60 0.09 12.07
C LYS A 57 -3.31 -0.39 13.49
N THR A 58 -3.32 -1.68 13.72
CA THR A 58 -2.97 -2.27 15.02
C THR A 58 -1.55 -1.90 15.43
N PHE A 59 -0.60 -1.99 14.49
CA PHE A 59 0.77 -1.60 14.74
C PHE A 59 0.90 -0.12 15.10
N GLY A 60 0.15 0.78 14.45
CA GLY A 60 0.16 2.22 14.76
C GLY A 60 -0.27 2.53 16.19
N GLU A 61 -1.30 1.83 16.71
CA GLU A 61 -1.73 1.97 18.11
C GLU A 61 -0.65 1.46 19.09
N LEU A 62 0.00 0.33 18.76
CA LEU A 62 1.12 -0.19 19.56
C LEU A 62 2.33 0.76 19.55
N ALA A 63 2.63 1.35 18.39
CA ALA A 63 3.71 2.31 18.23
C ALA A 63 3.45 3.57 19.07
N GLU A 64 2.22 4.11 19.07
CA GLU A 64 1.87 5.27 19.91
C GLU A 64 2.09 4.98 21.39
N GLN A 65 1.65 3.81 21.85
CA GLN A 65 1.85 3.40 23.25
C GLN A 65 3.32 3.20 23.61
N ALA A 66 4.09 2.55 22.72
CA ALA A 66 5.49 2.24 23.00
C ALA A 66 6.40 3.47 22.95
N TYR A 67 6.12 4.42 22.05
CA TYR A 67 6.93 5.63 21.87
C TYR A 67 6.40 6.85 22.60
N HIS A 68 5.16 6.81 23.12
CA HIS A 68 4.47 7.97 23.66
C HIS A 68 4.46 9.15 22.69
N THR A 69 4.16 8.85 21.41
CA THR A 69 4.18 9.85 20.33
C THR A 69 3.30 11.04 20.70
N PRO A 70 3.84 12.28 20.74
CA PRO A 70 3.06 13.46 21.07
C PRO A 70 1.89 13.66 20.12
N ARG A 71 0.78 14.13 20.64
CA ARG A 71 -0.44 14.35 19.87
C ARG A 71 -1.07 15.69 20.19
N VAL A 72 -1.87 16.18 19.27
CA VAL A 72 -2.65 17.42 19.41
C VAL A 72 -4.08 17.17 18.91
N SER A 73 -5.07 17.70 19.60
CA SER A 73 -6.46 17.61 19.19
C SER A 73 -6.78 18.53 18.01
N ALA A 74 -7.88 18.27 17.30
CA ALA A 74 -8.34 19.12 16.21
C ALA A 74 -8.67 20.54 16.67
N THR A 75 -9.33 20.66 17.82
CA THR A 75 -9.70 21.97 18.41
C THR A 75 -8.49 22.77 18.86
N GLU A 76 -7.50 22.12 19.47
CA GLU A 76 -6.26 22.76 19.88
C GLU A 76 -5.45 23.25 18.67
N LEU A 77 -5.30 22.42 17.64
CA LEU A 77 -4.62 22.82 16.42
C LEU A 77 -5.35 23.96 15.71
N ALA A 78 -6.69 23.94 15.67
CA ALA A 78 -7.47 25.05 15.12
C ALA A 78 -7.23 26.36 15.86
N GLY A 79 -7.13 26.30 17.20
CA GLY A 79 -6.74 27.46 18.01
C GLY A 79 -5.32 27.96 17.66
N TRP A 80 -4.35 27.06 17.51
CA TRP A 80 -2.99 27.44 17.14
C TRP A 80 -2.93 28.14 15.78
N LEU A 81 -3.69 27.63 14.80
CA LEU A 81 -3.76 28.24 13.46
C LEU A 81 -4.44 29.62 13.51
N ALA A 82 -5.51 29.77 14.29
CA ALA A 82 -6.21 31.02 14.46
C ALA A 82 -5.37 32.10 15.17
N ASP A 83 -4.59 31.68 16.16
CA ASP A 83 -3.67 32.55 16.92
C ASP A 83 -2.40 32.90 16.17
N GLY A 84 -2.19 32.36 14.94
CA GLY A 84 -0.99 32.58 14.14
C GLY A 84 0.27 32.01 14.78
N LYS A 85 0.18 30.94 15.57
CA LYS A 85 1.35 30.25 16.11
C LYS A 85 2.25 29.70 15.02
N ASP A 86 3.55 29.61 15.28
CA ASP A 86 4.54 29.03 14.37
C ASP A 86 4.35 27.51 14.30
N VAL A 87 3.40 27.08 13.44
CA VAL A 87 3.01 25.69 13.24
C VAL A 87 2.88 25.39 11.75
N ILE A 88 3.34 24.22 11.34
CA ILE A 88 3.12 23.68 10.00
C ILE A 88 2.36 22.35 10.10
N VAL A 89 1.34 22.19 9.25
CA VAL A 89 0.59 20.94 9.13
C VAL A 89 1.03 20.21 7.87
N LEU A 90 1.57 19.00 8.03
CA LEU A 90 1.99 18.14 6.94
C LEU A 90 1.05 16.94 6.83
N ASP A 91 0.50 16.75 5.64
CA ASP A 91 -0.41 15.63 5.39
C ASP A 91 0.35 14.44 4.83
N GLY A 92 0.45 13.37 5.63
CA GLY A 92 1.19 12.14 5.34
C GLY A 92 0.49 11.17 4.38
N ARG A 93 -0.67 11.54 3.85
CA ARG A 93 -1.45 10.74 2.88
C ARG A 93 -0.92 10.93 1.45
N PRO A 94 -1.30 10.01 0.52
CA PRO A 94 -1.11 10.25 -0.92
C PRO A 94 -1.74 11.57 -1.36
N PHE A 95 -1.12 12.22 -2.34
CA PHE A 95 -1.58 13.51 -2.84
C PHE A 95 -3.04 13.49 -3.32
N SER A 96 -3.49 12.39 -3.93
CA SER A 96 -4.88 12.20 -4.35
C SER A 96 -5.90 12.20 -3.20
N GLU A 97 -5.52 11.72 -2.01
CA GLU A 97 -6.36 11.83 -0.81
C GLU A 97 -6.36 13.26 -0.27
N PHE A 98 -5.21 13.93 -0.28
CA PHE A 98 -5.07 15.33 0.12
C PHE A 98 -5.93 16.25 -0.75
N GLN A 99 -5.93 16.07 -2.07
CA GLN A 99 -6.76 16.85 -2.99
C GLN A 99 -8.25 16.68 -2.74
N LYS A 100 -8.71 15.48 -2.37
CA LYS A 100 -10.14 15.26 -2.07
C LYS A 100 -10.59 16.08 -0.88
N MET A 101 -9.81 16.11 0.18
CA MET A 101 -10.06 16.92 1.37
C MET A 101 -8.79 17.02 2.21
N ASN A 102 -8.54 18.17 2.79
CA ASN A 102 -7.40 18.39 3.67
C ASN A 102 -7.72 19.42 4.75
N ILE A 103 -6.85 19.51 5.76
CA ILE A 103 -6.91 20.57 6.76
C ILE A 103 -6.48 21.88 6.11
N PRO A 104 -7.18 23.01 6.34
CA PRO A 104 -6.77 24.31 5.81
C PRO A 104 -5.32 24.59 6.14
N THR A 105 -4.60 25.19 5.20
CA THR A 105 -3.17 25.50 5.25
C THR A 105 -2.20 24.32 5.20
N ALA A 106 -2.69 23.07 5.36
CA ALA A 106 -1.83 21.89 5.30
C ALA A 106 -1.08 21.76 3.96
N THR A 107 0.11 21.18 4.02
CA THR A 107 0.92 20.85 2.84
C THR A 107 1.03 19.34 2.71
N SER A 108 0.79 18.81 1.52
CA SER A 108 0.94 17.38 1.25
C SER A 108 2.40 16.97 1.30
N CYS A 109 2.71 16.00 2.16
CA CYS A 109 4.00 15.33 2.22
C CYS A 109 3.79 13.89 2.69
N PRO A 110 3.61 12.93 1.77
CA PRO A 110 3.41 11.53 2.13
C PRO A 110 4.47 11.02 3.09
N ASN A 111 4.10 10.15 4.03
CA ASN A 111 4.99 9.70 5.10
C ASN A 111 6.35 9.16 4.61
N GLY A 112 6.38 8.52 3.43
CA GLY A 112 7.63 8.05 2.84
C GLY A 112 8.58 9.17 2.43
N GLU A 113 8.08 10.39 2.21
CA GLU A 113 8.86 11.56 1.78
C GLU A 113 9.32 12.45 2.94
N LEU A 114 8.75 12.29 4.14
CA LEU A 114 8.99 13.18 5.27
C LEU A 114 10.48 13.37 5.57
N GLY A 115 11.23 12.30 5.73
CA GLY A 115 12.66 12.37 6.05
C GLY A 115 13.48 13.12 5.00
N LEU A 116 13.15 12.96 3.73
CA LEU A 116 13.84 13.62 2.63
C LEU A 116 13.45 15.11 2.50
N ARG A 117 12.19 15.45 2.78
CA ARG A 117 11.60 16.77 2.47
C ARG A 117 11.47 17.72 3.65
N ILE A 118 11.61 17.23 4.88
CA ILE A 118 11.28 18.01 6.07
C ILE A 118 12.05 19.33 6.17
N ARG A 119 13.31 19.33 5.82
CA ARG A 119 14.16 20.53 5.89
C ARG A 119 13.84 21.59 4.84
N ASP A 120 13.19 21.19 3.72
CA ASP A 120 12.70 22.13 2.70
C ASP A 120 11.35 22.73 3.08
N LEU A 121 10.60 22.04 3.95
CA LEU A 121 9.23 22.42 4.34
C LEU A 121 9.18 23.26 5.61
N VAL A 122 10.16 23.11 6.49
CA VAL A 122 10.11 23.73 7.83
C VAL A 122 11.06 24.91 7.90
N PRO A 123 10.55 26.12 8.16
CA PRO A 123 11.35 27.35 8.09
C PRO A 123 12.36 27.51 9.25
N SER A 124 12.09 26.91 10.40
CA SER A 124 12.98 26.98 11.56
C SER A 124 12.87 25.77 12.48
N GLU A 125 13.88 25.51 13.32
CA GLU A 125 13.85 24.45 14.31
C GLU A 125 12.80 24.70 15.44
N LYS A 126 12.23 25.89 15.52
CA LYS A 126 11.19 26.24 16.52
C LYS A 126 9.78 25.96 16.03
N THR A 127 9.59 25.88 14.71
CA THR A 127 8.27 25.61 14.10
C THR A 127 7.73 24.28 14.58
N HIS A 128 6.52 24.25 15.14
CA HIS A 128 5.86 23.03 15.55
C HIS A 128 5.36 22.26 14.31
N ILE A 129 5.73 21.01 14.17
CA ILE A 129 5.32 20.16 13.06
C ILE A 129 4.15 19.29 13.50
N VAL A 130 3.02 19.39 12.82
CA VAL A 130 1.86 18.53 13.06
C VAL A 130 1.64 17.63 11.85
N ILE A 131 1.69 16.32 12.06
CA ILE A 131 1.44 15.35 11.00
C ILE A 131 -0.04 14.96 11.02
N ASN A 132 -0.69 15.16 9.87
CA ASN A 132 -2.08 14.81 9.61
C ASN A 132 -2.21 13.56 8.75
N CYS A 133 -3.34 12.85 8.90
CA CYS A 133 -3.80 11.84 7.95
C CYS A 133 -5.35 11.77 7.94
N ALA A 134 -5.93 10.68 7.43
CA ALA A 134 -7.39 10.52 7.46
C ALA A 134 -7.94 10.23 8.86
N GLY A 135 -7.20 9.44 9.65
CA GLY A 135 -7.58 8.99 11.00
C GLY A 135 -6.40 9.06 11.96
N ARG A 136 -5.80 7.91 12.34
CA ARG A 136 -4.74 7.87 13.37
C ARG A 136 -3.39 7.38 12.88
N THR A 137 -3.35 6.19 12.31
CA THR A 137 -2.12 5.42 12.07
C THR A 137 -1.03 6.20 11.36
N ARG A 138 -1.36 6.82 10.22
CA ARG A 138 -0.35 7.54 9.42
C ARG A 138 0.14 8.82 10.10
N SER A 139 -0.71 9.49 10.91
CA SER A 139 -0.27 10.64 11.72
C SER A 139 0.75 10.21 12.75
N ILE A 140 0.47 9.13 13.49
CA ILE A 140 1.36 8.57 14.51
C ILE A 140 2.70 8.16 13.89
N ILE A 141 2.66 7.32 12.86
CA ILE A 141 3.87 6.81 12.20
C ILE A 141 4.68 7.95 11.58
N GLY A 142 4.04 8.93 10.95
CA GLY A 142 4.74 10.07 10.35
C GLY A 142 5.40 10.97 11.40
N ALA A 143 4.70 11.31 12.48
CA ALA A 143 5.26 12.09 13.58
C ALA A 143 6.43 11.35 14.24
N GLN A 144 6.24 10.07 14.57
CA GLN A 144 7.29 9.26 15.17
C GLN A 144 8.48 9.04 14.24
N THR A 145 8.26 9.01 12.93
CA THR A 145 9.35 8.95 11.94
C THR A 145 10.28 10.15 12.09
N LEU A 146 9.74 11.37 12.16
CA LEU A 146 10.55 12.58 12.31
C LEU A 146 11.29 12.60 13.65
N ILE A 147 10.62 12.21 14.72
CA ILE A 147 11.24 12.09 16.05
C ILE A 147 12.40 11.08 16.02
N ASN A 148 12.18 9.90 15.43
CA ASN A 148 13.20 8.86 15.32
C ASN A 148 14.40 9.26 14.45
N LEU A 149 14.17 10.12 13.45
CA LEU A 149 15.23 10.72 12.62
C LEU A 149 16.01 11.84 13.33
N GLY A 150 15.61 12.21 14.55
CA GLY A 150 16.28 13.22 15.34
C GLY A 150 15.98 14.66 14.93
N ILE A 151 14.81 14.92 14.35
CA ILE A 151 14.36 16.30 14.07
C ILE A 151 14.19 17.04 15.39
N ARG A 152 14.81 18.24 15.48
CA ARG A 152 14.82 19.02 16.73
C ARG A 152 13.52 19.77 17.01
N ASN A 153 12.71 19.95 15.99
CA ASN A 153 11.41 20.60 16.09
C ASN A 153 10.49 19.88 17.07
N PRO A 154 9.56 20.58 17.74
CA PRO A 154 8.40 19.94 18.34
C PRO A 154 7.59 19.23 17.25
N VAL A 155 7.25 17.95 17.46
CA VAL A 155 6.47 17.15 16.50
C VAL A 155 5.29 16.54 17.21
N SER A 156 4.11 16.60 16.62
CA SER A 156 2.89 15.96 17.12
C SER A 156 2.10 15.29 16.00
N ALA A 157 1.40 14.21 16.34
CA ALA A 157 0.38 13.60 15.49
C ALA A 157 -0.97 14.30 15.71
N LEU A 158 -1.69 14.62 14.64
CA LEU A 158 -3.07 15.10 14.78
C LEU A 158 -3.99 13.94 15.16
N GLU A 159 -4.68 14.08 16.31
CA GLU A 159 -5.63 13.08 16.78
C GLU A 159 -6.79 12.92 15.78
N ASN A 160 -7.04 11.68 15.38
CA ASN A 160 -8.11 11.31 14.45
C ASN A 160 -8.07 12.02 13.08
N GLY A 161 -7.00 12.75 12.76
CA GLY A 161 -6.74 13.33 11.44
C GLY A 161 -7.88 14.19 10.88
N THR A 162 -8.14 14.09 9.57
CA THR A 162 -9.26 14.81 8.93
C THR A 162 -10.62 14.37 9.46
N GLN A 163 -10.77 13.14 9.93
CA GLN A 163 -12.02 12.69 10.59
C GLN A 163 -12.25 13.44 11.90
N GLY A 164 -11.22 13.53 12.75
CA GLY A 164 -11.31 14.30 14.00
C GLY A 164 -11.59 15.78 13.76
N TRP A 165 -10.98 16.37 12.73
CA TRP A 165 -11.24 17.74 12.31
C TRP A 165 -12.71 17.98 11.93
N CYS A 166 -13.28 17.07 11.13
CA CYS A 166 -14.69 17.12 10.74
C CYS A 166 -15.63 16.89 11.93
N LEU A 167 -15.30 15.94 12.82
CA LEU A 167 -16.11 15.67 14.03
C LEU A 167 -16.08 16.81 15.05
N ALA A 168 -15.10 17.69 14.97
CA ALA A 168 -15.06 18.94 15.75
C ALA A 168 -15.77 20.12 15.05
N ASP A 169 -16.60 19.84 14.05
CA ASP A 169 -17.33 20.84 13.24
C ASP A 169 -16.42 21.87 12.55
N LEU A 170 -15.15 21.52 12.32
CA LEU A 170 -14.19 22.37 11.64
C LEU A 170 -14.24 22.12 10.11
N LYS A 171 -14.12 23.19 9.33
CA LYS A 171 -14.22 23.11 7.87
C LYS A 171 -12.97 22.51 7.26
N LEU A 172 -13.16 21.53 6.37
CA LEU A 172 -12.11 20.99 5.51
C LEU A 172 -11.97 21.82 4.23
N GLU A 173 -10.80 21.81 3.66
CA GLU A 173 -10.49 22.34 2.33
C GLU A 173 -10.55 21.22 1.30
N HIS A 174 -10.95 21.52 0.08
CA HIS A 174 -11.03 20.59 -1.04
C HIS A 174 -10.25 21.14 -2.24
N GLY A 175 -9.68 20.26 -3.05
CA GLY A 175 -8.92 20.65 -4.24
C GLY A 175 -7.56 21.28 -3.93
N GLY A 176 -7.03 21.10 -2.72
CA GLY A 176 -5.73 21.66 -2.33
C GLY A 176 -4.61 21.20 -3.24
N THR A 177 -3.71 22.14 -3.60
CA THR A 177 -2.56 21.85 -4.48
C THR A 177 -1.21 22.02 -3.79
N ARG A 178 -1.22 22.46 -2.52
CA ARG A 178 0.02 22.63 -1.73
C ARG A 178 0.70 21.28 -1.51
N ARG A 179 1.93 21.19 -1.99
CA ARG A 179 2.76 19.98 -1.81
C ARG A 179 4.22 20.36 -1.61
N TYR A 180 4.99 19.41 -1.11
CA TYR A 180 6.44 19.57 -1.01
C TYR A 180 7.07 19.90 -2.38
N PRO A 181 8.22 20.62 -2.42
CA PRO A 181 8.95 20.88 -3.66
C PRO A 181 9.37 19.57 -4.33
N MET A 182 9.03 19.38 -5.61
CA MET A 182 9.39 18.17 -6.36
C MET A 182 10.90 18.01 -6.51
N THR A 183 11.59 19.11 -6.76
CA THR A 183 13.05 19.16 -6.73
C THR A 183 13.46 19.52 -5.31
N PRO A 184 14.30 18.69 -4.64
CA PRO A 184 14.86 19.10 -3.35
C PRO A 184 15.50 20.47 -3.47
N GLY A 185 15.23 21.34 -2.51
CA GLY A 185 15.91 22.63 -2.42
C GLY A 185 17.43 22.42 -2.41
N ALA A 186 18.16 23.48 -2.68
CA ALA A 186 19.62 23.50 -2.55
C ALA A 186 20.01 23.40 -1.05
N GLN A 187 19.60 22.29 -0.42
CA GLN A 187 20.07 21.94 0.92
C GLN A 187 21.58 21.82 0.87
N SER A 188 22.25 22.34 1.87
CA SER A 188 23.67 22.11 1.98
C SER A 188 23.94 20.60 1.92
N THR A 189 24.94 20.20 1.18
CA THR A 189 25.40 18.79 1.11
C THR A 189 25.56 18.18 2.51
N GLY A 190 25.87 19.02 3.51
CA GLY A 190 25.93 18.65 4.93
C GLY A 190 24.58 18.22 5.51
N ALA A 191 23.51 18.97 5.28
CA ALA A 191 22.19 18.66 5.84
C ALA A 191 21.61 17.33 5.31
N GLN A 192 21.84 17.04 4.02
CA GLN A 192 21.46 15.75 3.46
C GLN A 192 22.32 14.60 4.02
N ALA A 193 23.62 14.83 4.21
CA ALA A 193 24.54 13.85 4.80
C ALA A 193 24.13 13.52 6.25
N GLU A 194 23.75 14.53 7.06
CA GLU A 194 23.24 14.32 8.41
C GLU A 194 21.95 13.50 8.40
N MET A 195 21.00 13.81 7.55
CA MET A 195 19.74 13.07 7.46
C MET A 195 19.97 11.62 7.01
N ARG A 196 20.88 11.40 6.06
CA ARG A 196 21.28 10.05 5.64
C ARG A 196 21.93 9.27 6.79
N ALA A 197 22.78 9.91 7.57
CA ALA A 197 23.38 9.30 8.76
C ALA A 197 22.32 8.95 9.82
N SER A 198 21.33 9.84 10.05
CA SER A 198 20.19 9.58 10.93
C SER A 198 19.35 8.40 10.45
N ALA A 199 19.06 8.32 9.16
CA ALA A 199 18.29 7.22 8.58
C ALA A 199 19.03 5.87 8.70
N LEU A 200 20.34 5.88 8.48
CA LEU A 200 21.18 4.68 8.66
C LEU A 200 21.27 4.24 10.13
N ALA A 201 21.43 5.19 11.05
CA ALA A 201 21.40 4.91 12.49
C ALA A 201 20.06 4.32 12.92
N LEU A 202 18.95 4.85 12.38
CA LEU A 202 17.60 4.31 12.61
C LEU A 202 17.48 2.88 12.08
N ALA A 203 17.94 2.61 10.87
CA ALA A 203 17.97 1.27 10.30
C ALA A 203 18.79 0.30 11.17
N THR A 204 19.95 0.72 11.63
CA THR A 204 20.81 -0.07 12.55
C THR A 204 20.10 -0.37 13.85
N ARG A 205 19.43 0.62 14.46
CA ARG A 205 18.66 0.45 15.70
C ARG A 205 17.60 -0.65 15.61
N PHE A 206 16.98 -0.81 14.43
CA PHE A 206 15.95 -1.81 14.20
C PHE A 206 16.44 -3.04 13.42
N ASN A 207 17.75 -3.28 13.41
CA ASN A 207 18.38 -4.45 12.78
C ASN A 207 17.96 -4.62 11.30
N VAL A 208 17.89 -3.52 10.55
CA VAL A 208 17.68 -3.55 9.11
C VAL A 208 18.99 -3.93 8.42
N PRO A 209 19.07 -5.07 7.72
CA PRO A 209 20.26 -5.42 6.97
C PRO A 209 20.44 -4.46 5.78
N VAL A 210 21.68 -4.00 5.59
CA VAL A 210 22.10 -3.36 4.34
C VAL A 210 22.81 -4.43 3.50
N VAL A 211 22.27 -4.69 2.31
CA VAL A 211 22.71 -5.79 1.45
C VAL A 211 23.27 -5.29 0.13
N SER A 212 24.20 -6.04 -0.46
CA SER A 212 24.75 -5.75 -1.78
C SER A 212 23.87 -6.26 -2.91
N ALA A 213 24.07 -5.73 -4.12
CA ALA A 213 23.42 -6.25 -5.33
C ALA A 213 23.71 -7.72 -5.58
N GLU A 214 24.91 -8.20 -5.21
CA GLU A 214 25.28 -9.62 -5.32
C GLU A 214 24.44 -10.50 -4.40
N THR A 215 24.27 -10.09 -3.15
CA THR A 215 23.40 -10.78 -2.18
C THR A 215 21.95 -10.87 -2.71
N VAL A 216 21.44 -9.79 -3.27
CA VAL A 216 20.07 -9.76 -3.82
C VAL A 216 19.94 -10.69 -5.03
N ARG A 217 20.94 -10.77 -5.93
CA ARG A 217 20.94 -11.74 -7.03
C ARG A 217 20.91 -13.17 -6.51
N GLY A 218 21.72 -13.48 -5.48
CA GLY A 218 21.69 -14.79 -4.84
C GLY A 218 20.32 -15.13 -4.25
N TRP A 219 19.67 -14.17 -3.62
CA TRP A 219 18.32 -14.36 -3.08
C TRP A 219 17.25 -14.51 -4.16
N ALA A 220 17.41 -13.83 -5.29
CA ALA A 220 16.49 -13.97 -6.41
C ALA A 220 16.58 -15.35 -7.09
N ALA A 221 17.72 -16.02 -6.98
CA ALA A 221 17.90 -17.38 -7.47
C ALA A 221 17.40 -18.47 -6.50
N ASP A 222 17.04 -18.11 -5.26
CA ASP A 222 16.54 -19.06 -4.25
C ASP A 222 15.04 -19.38 -4.52
N PRO A 223 14.72 -20.63 -4.93
CA PRO A 223 13.33 -20.99 -5.25
C PRO A 223 12.43 -21.16 -4.02
N HIS A 224 13.01 -21.16 -2.81
CA HIS A 224 12.26 -21.42 -1.58
C HIS A 224 11.63 -20.17 -0.96
N ARG A 225 12.06 -18.98 -1.37
CA ARG A 225 11.55 -17.73 -0.83
C ARG A 225 11.35 -16.68 -1.91
N THR A 226 10.16 -16.12 -1.96
CA THR A 226 9.85 -14.99 -2.85
C THR A 226 10.64 -13.75 -2.43
N LEU A 227 11.20 -13.05 -3.40
CA LEU A 227 11.86 -11.76 -3.23
C LEU A 227 11.06 -10.67 -3.91
N PHE A 228 10.87 -9.56 -3.23
CA PHE A 228 10.31 -8.33 -3.77
C PHE A 228 11.36 -7.23 -3.74
N LEU A 229 11.68 -6.68 -4.91
CA LEU A 229 12.55 -5.52 -5.06
C LEU A 229 11.68 -4.27 -5.12
N CYS A 230 11.72 -3.46 -4.06
CA CYS A 230 10.78 -2.40 -3.76
C CYS A 230 11.40 -1.01 -3.99
N ASP A 231 10.96 -0.30 -5.02
CA ASP A 231 11.30 1.11 -5.21
C ASP A 231 10.37 1.98 -4.36
N VAL A 232 10.90 2.59 -3.31
CA VAL A 232 10.10 3.34 -2.33
C VAL A 232 9.99 4.83 -2.66
N ARG A 233 10.52 5.26 -3.80
CA ARG A 233 10.48 6.64 -4.28
C ARG A 233 9.08 7.05 -4.78
N THR A 234 8.95 8.28 -5.25
CA THR A 234 7.70 8.77 -5.82
C THR A 234 7.37 8.11 -7.17
N ALA A 235 6.11 8.19 -7.59
CA ALA A 235 5.68 7.65 -8.88
C ALA A 235 6.39 8.34 -10.06
N GLU A 236 6.64 9.64 -9.93
CA GLU A 236 7.34 10.43 -10.92
C GLU A 236 8.81 9.97 -11.06
N GLU A 237 9.48 9.73 -9.94
CA GLU A 237 10.87 9.21 -9.95
C GLU A 237 10.93 7.79 -10.52
N PHE A 238 9.98 6.94 -10.16
CA PHE A 238 9.88 5.58 -10.71
C PHE A 238 9.67 5.59 -12.23
N ALA A 239 8.80 6.48 -12.74
CA ALA A 239 8.53 6.64 -14.16
C ALA A 239 9.73 7.15 -14.96
N LEU A 240 10.59 7.96 -14.35
CA LEU A 240 11.86 8.42 -14.96
C LEU A 240 12.89 7.29 -15.07
N GLY A 241 12.75 6.22 -14.30
CA GLY A 241 13.60 5.05 -14.35
C GLY A 241 13.77 4.38 -13.00
N SER A 242 13.82 3.05 -13.02
CA SER A 242 13.98 2.20 -11.85
C SER A 242 14.87 1.00 -12.17
N LEU A 243 15.18 0.19 -11.15
CA LEU A 243 15.93 -1.05 -11.35
C LEU A 243 15.06 -2.08 -12.07
N PRO A 244 15.57 -2.79 -13.10
CA PRO A 244 14.84 -3.86 -13.77
C PRO A 244 14.37 -4.93 -12.78
N GLY A 245 13.09 -5.30 -12.87
CA GLY A 245 12.45 -6.25 -11.97
C GLY A 245 11.95 -5.66 -10.64
N ALA A 246 12.14 -4.35 -10.42
CA ALA A 246 11.55 -3.67 -9.28
C ALA A 246 10.07 -3.34 -9.50
N GLN A 247 9.32 -3.34 -8.41
CA GLN A 247 7.97 -2.80 -8.37
C GLN A 247 7.94 -1.45 -7.66
N HIS A 248 7.07 -0.56 -8.10
CA HIS A 248 6.84 0.71 -7.41
C HIS A 248 6.03 0.49 -6.14
N THR A 249 6.60 0.86 -5.01
CA THR A 249 6.01 0.69 -3.68
C THR A 249 6.23 1.97 -2.86
N PRO A 250 5.50 3.05 -3.13
CA PRO A 250 5.73 4.33 -2.44
C PRO A 250 5.81 4.11 -0.93
N GLY A 251 6.90 4.57 -0.29
CA GLY A 251 7.26 4.18 1.07
C GLY A 251 6.14 4.37 2.09
N GLY A 252 5.39 5.48 2.01
CA GLY A 252 4.24 5.73 2.89
C GLY A 252 3.10 4.72 2.71
N GLN A 253 2.84 4.31 1.47
CA GLN A 253 1.81 3.32 1.16
C GLN A 253 2.26 1.90 1.48
N LEU A 254 3.54 1.60 1.27
CA LEU A 254 4.11 0.30 1.64
C LEU A 254 3.98 0.04 3.15
N MET A 255 4.20 1.05 3.99
CA MET A 255 3.96 0.94 5.44
C MET A 255 2.49 0.80 5.80
N GLN A 256 1.59 1.50 5.08
CA GLN A 256 0.15 1.54 5.39
C GLN A 256 -0.60 0.31 4.90
N ALA A 257 -0.29 -0.17 3.70
CA ALA A 257 -1.04 -1.18 2.96
C ALA A 257 -0.10 -2.25 2.38
N ASN A 258 0.76 -2.77 3.24
CA ASN A 258 1.85 -3.67 2.87
C ASN A 258 1.38 -4.92 2.10
N ASP A 259 0.22 -5.46 2.46
CA ASP A 259 -0.41 -6.62 1.83
C ASP A 259 -0.90 -6.36 0.39
N GLN A 260 -1.11 -5.11 0.02
CA GLN A 260 -1.41 -4.73 -1.37
C GLN A 260 -0.18 -4.78 -2.28
N PHE A 261 1.02 -4.62 -1.71
CA PHE A 261 2.28 -4.63 -2.45
C PHE A 261 3.00 -5.97 -2.36
N VAL A 262 2.94 -6.62 -1.20
CA VAL A 262 3.62 -7.89 -0.94
C VAL A 262 2.62 -8.89 -0.36
N GLY A 263 1.97 -9.63 -1.25
CA GLY A 263 0.95 -10.63 -0.91
C GLY A 263 1.50 -11.98 -0.44
N VAL A 264 2.82 -12.11 -0.25
CA VAL A 264 3.47 -13.36 0.13
C VAL A 264 4.05 -13.25 1.54
N ARG A 265 3.57 -14.10 2.45
CA ARG A 265 4.11 -14.16 3.82
C ARG A 265 5.56 -14.66 3.81
N HIS A 266 6.36 -14.14 4.72
CA HIS A 266 7.79 -14.47 4.84
C HIS A 266 8.63 -14.21 3.58
N ALA A 267 8.14 -13.38 2.65
CA ALA A 267 8.93 -12.91 1.53
C ALA A 267 10.13 -12.10 2.02
N ARG A 268 11.18 -12.04 1.21
CA ARG A 268 12.28 -11.08 1.39
C ARG A 268 11.91 -9.77 0.72
N TRP A 269 11.98 -8.68 1.46
CA TRP A 269 11.68 -7.33 0.95
C TRP A 269 12.99 -6.57 0.86
N VAL A 270 13.40 -6.19 -0.34
CA VAL A 270 14.60 -5.39 -0.57
C VAL A 270 14.17 -4.01 -1.04
N LEU A 271 14.34 -3.03 -0.17
CA LEU A 271 13.96 -1.66 -0.43
C LEU A 271 15.14 -0.87 -1.00
N PHE A 272 14.87 0.04 -1.91
CA PHE A 272 15.88 0.96 -2.40
C PHE A 272 15.29 2.34 -2.75
N ASP A 273 16.17 3.30 -2.77
CA ASP A 273 15.92 4.70 -3.16
C ASP A 273 17.13 5.25 -3.94
N SER A 274 17.18 6.55 -4.13
CA SER A 274 18.29 7.29 -4.72
C SER A 274 19.05 8.18 -3.73
N ASP A 275 18.53 8.29 -2.50
CA ASP A 275 18.99 9.28 -1.51
C ASP A 275 19.59 8.67 -0.24
N GLY A 276 19.29 7.38 0.04
CA GLY A 276 19.75 6.69 1.25
C GLY A 276 19.05 7.18 2.53
N ILE A 277 17.85 7.76 2.40
CA ILE A 277 17.04 8.26 3.51
C ILE A 277 15.70 7.52 3.58
N ARG A 278 14.98 7.43 2.46
CA ARG A 278 13.63 6.86 2.39
C ARG A 278 13.63 5.36 2.64
N ALA A 279 14.48 4.60 1.95
CA ALA A 279 14.52 3.14 2.08
C ALA A 279 14.92 2.67 3.50
N PRO A 280 15.99 3.19 4.14
CA PRO A 280 16.30 2.85 5.52
C PRO A 280 15.17 3.19 6.50
N THR A 281 14.55 4.35 6.34
CA THR A 281 13.45 4.81 7.20
C THR A 281 12.24 3.89 7.09
N VAL A 282 11.80 3.57 5.87
CA VAL A 282 10.66 2.66 5.63
C VAL A 282 10.97 1.24 6.11
N ALA A 283 12.17 0.73 5.80
CA ALA A 283 12.58 -0.60 6.22
C ALA A 283 12.60 -0.75 7.75
N SER A 284 12.96 0.31 8.49
CA SER A 284 12.93 0.30 9.95
C SER A 284 11.53 0.02 10.51
N TRP A 285 10.49 0.59 9.92
CA TRP A 285 9.11 0.34 10.29
C TRP A 285 8.63 -1.07 9.89
N LEU A 286 8.99 -1.52 8.69
CA LEU A 286 8.65 -2.87 8.25
C LEU A 286 9.29 -3.95 9.13
N ARG A 287 10.52 -3.75 9.59
CA ARG A 287 11.18 -4.65 10.57
C ARG A 287 10.42 -4.67 11.90
N GLN A 288 10.01 -3.52 12.40
CA GLN A 288 9.20 -3.43 13.62
C GLN A 288 7.82 -4.11 13.45
N MET A 289 7.27 -4.12 12.25
CA MET A 289 6.04 -4.86 11.90
C MET A 289 6.28 -6.37 11.72
N GLY A 290 7.53 -6.86 11.84
CA GLY A 290 7.87 -8.27 11.71
C GLY A 290 8.18 -8.75 10.30
N HIS A 291 8.31 -7.84 9.32
CA HIS A 291 8.68 -8.20 7.95
C HIS A 291 10.19 -8.37 7.78
N ASP A 292 10.60 -9.28 6.89
CA ASP A 292 12.00 -9.48 6.53
C ASP A 292 12.46 -8.43 5.50
N ALA A 293 12.56 -7.19 5.96
CA ALA A 293 12.94 -6.03 5.17
C ALA A 293 14.43 -5.74 5.27
N SER A 294 15.05 -5.45 4.12
CA SER A 294 16.46 -5.08 3.96
C SER A 294 16.58 -3.87 3.04
N VAL A 295 17.71 -3.20 3.07
CA VAL A 295 18.01 -2.06 2.18
C VAL A 295 19.11 -2.46 1.21
N LEU A 296 18.93 -2.19 -0.08
CA LEU A 296 20.00 -2.28 -1.08
C LEU A 296 20.95 -1.10 -0.88
N GLY A 297 22.17 -1.38 -0.43
CA GLY A 297 23.11 -0.35 0.03
C GLY A 297 23.48 0.69 -1.03
N GLU A 298 23.68 0.25 -2.26
CA GLU A 298 23.99 1.12 -3.40
C GLU A 298 22.73 1.79 -4.00
N GLY A 299 21.53 1.40 -3.54
CA GLY A 299 20.27 1.95 -4.02
C GLY A 299 20.11 1.85 -5.54
N LEU A 300 19.58 2.88 -6.14
CA LEU A 300 19.43 2.96 -7.60
C LEU A 300 20.77 2.88 -8.34
N ALA A 301 21.87 3.31 -7.73
CA ALA A 301 23.21 3.27 -8.33
C ALA A 301 23.78 1.85 -8.46
N SER A 302 23.19 0.85 -7.80
CA SER A 302 23.61 -0.56 -7.87
C SER A 302 23.54 -1.14 -9.27
N LYS A 303 22.70 -0.56 -10.14
CA LYS A 303 22.38 -1.09 -11.48
C LYS A 303 21.94 -2.57 -11.44
N LEU A 304 21.40 -3.01 -10.31
CA LEU A 304 20.85 -4.35 -10.15
C LEU A 304 19.76 -4.59 -11.20
N ALA A 305 19.82 -5.70 -11.88
CA ALA A 305 18.77 -6.16 -12.77
C ALA A 305 18.32 -7.55 -12.31
N LEU A 306 17.06 -7.67 -11.98
CA LEU A 306 16.41 -8.96 -11.74
C LEU A 306 15.66 -9.39 -12.99
N PRO A 307 15.54 -10.71 -13.25
CA PRO A 307 14.71 -11.22 -14.33
C PRO A 307 13.29 -10.67 -14.19
N LYS A 308 12.71 -10.23 -15.28
CA LYS A 308 11.28 -9.95 -15.31
C LYS A 308 10.52 -11.25 -15.08
N PRO A 309 9.38 -11.22 -14.35
CA PRO A 309 8.49 -12.38 -14.32
C PRO A 309 8.20 -12.84 -15.75
N GLN A 310 8.22 -14.16 -15.96
CA GLN A 310 7.90 -14.71 -17.25
C GLN A 310 6.47 -14.29 -17.61
N ALA A 311 6.29 -13.62 -18.74
CA ALA A 311 4.98 -13.23 -19.20
C ALA A 311 4.16 -14.49 -19.46
N VAL A 312 3.01 -14.60 -18.81
CA VAL A 312 2.04 -15.66 -19.13
C VAL A 312 1.47 -15.34 -20.51
N THR A 313 1.59 -16.28 -21.44
CA THR A 313 0.92 -16.14 -22.74
C THR A 313 -0.57 -16.31 -22.50
N LEU A 314 -1.30 -15.24 -22.64
CA LEU A 314 -2.76 -15.26 -22.51
C LEU A 314 -3.41 -15.60 -23.86
N PRO A 315 -4.54 -16.32 -23.87
CA PRO A 315 -5.29 -16.56 -25.09
C PRO A 315 -5.79 -15.24 -25.69
N VAL A 316 -5.81 -15.15 -27.00
CA VAL A 316 -6.41 -14.02 -27.71
C VAL A 316 -7.89 -14.31 -27.91
N LEU A 317 -8.73 -13.62 -27.20
CA LEU A 317 -10.18 -13.73 -27.32
C LEU A 317 -10.68 -12.90 -28.53
N PRO A 318 -11.66 -13.42 -29.33
CA PRO A 318 -12.27 -12.63 -30.39
C PRO A 318 -13.03 -11.44 -29.79
N ALA A 319 -12.87 -10.28 -30.42
CA ALA A 319 -13.59 -9.07 -29.99
C ALA A 319 -14.98 -9.01 -30.66
N ILE A 320 -15.94 -8.50 -29.89
CA ILE A 320 -17.30 -8.19 -30.38
C ILE A 320 -17.49 -6.67 -30.47
N THR A 321 -18.18 -6.18 -31.47
CA THR A 321 -18.50 -4.75 -31.57
C THR A 321 -19.68 -4.37 -30.67
N ALA A 322 -19.73 -3.11 -30.23
CA ALA A 322 -20.84 -2.64 -29.39
C ALA A 322 -22.24 -2.83 -30.01
N PRO A 323 -22.47 -2.56 -31.33
CA PRO A 323 -23.75 -2.88 -31.96
C PRO A 323 -24.09 -4.37 -31.94
N ALA A 324 -23.11 -5.26 -32.17
CA ALA A 324 -23.34 -6.70 -32.15
C ALA A 324 -23.64 -7.22 -30.74
N LEU A 325 -22.96 -6.67 -29.72
CA LEU A 325 -23.26 -6.98 -28.32
C LEU A 325 -24.69 -6.53 -27.96
N ALA A 326 -25.06 -5.32 -28.32
CA ALA A 326 -26.40 -4.79 -28.03
C ALA A 326 -27.51 -5.63 -28.71
N ALA A 327 -27.33 -6.01 -29.98
CA ALA A 327 -28.26 -6.88 -30.69
C ALA A 327 -28.35 -8.30 -30.06
N GLY A 328 -27.21 -8.86 -29.66
CA GLY A 328 -27.17 -10.16 -29.01
C GLY A 328 -27.84 -10.19 -27.65
N LEU A 329 -27.65 -9.13 -26.84
CA LEU A 329 -28.33 -8.97 -25.55
C LEU A 329 -29.85 -8.82 -25.74
N ALA A 330 -30.28 -7.99 -26.70
CA ALA A 330 -31.70 -7.76 -26.98
C ALA A 330 -32.43 -9.02 -27.47
N SER A 331 -31.75 -9.89 -28.26
CA SER A 331 -32.32 -11.12 -28.74
C SER A 331 -32.14 -12.33 -27.81
N GLY A 332 -31.36 -12.20 -26.74
CA GLY A 332 -31.02 -13.32 -25.85
C GLY A 332 -30.07 -14.34 -26.50
N ALA A 333 -29.38 -13.97 -27.60
CA ALA A 333 -28.48 -14.85 -28.31
C ALA A 333 -27.09 -14.96 -27.67
N LEU A 334 -26.80 -14.21 -26.64
CA LEU A 334 -25.54 -14.27 -25.86
C LEU A 334 -25.77 -13.86 -24.41
N VAL A 335 -24.80 -14.23 -23.57
CA VAL A 335 -24.70 -13.78 -22.18
C VAL A 335 -23.48 -12.87 -22.07
N ALA A 336 -23.61 -11.75 -21.35
CA ALA A 336 -22.49 -10.85 -21.11
C ALA A 336 -22.17 -10.76 -19.61
N LEU A 337 -20.92 -11.03 -19.26
CA LEU A 337 -20.39 -11.00 -17.89
C LEU A 337 -19.44 -9.81 -17.74
N ASP A 338 -19.69 -8.98 -16.75
CA ASP A 338 -18.85 -7.82 -16.44
C ASP A 338 -17.90 -8.17 -15.27
N LEU A 339 -16.59 -8.20 -15.55
CA LEU A 339 -15.53 -8.51 -14.60
C LEU A 339 -14.85 -7.28 -14.03
N ARG A 340 -15.32 -6.09 -14.38
CA ARG A 340 -14.79 -4.84 -13.80
C ARG A 340 -15.04 -4.77 -12.29
N GLY A 341 -14.39 -3.85 -11.61
CA GLY A 341 -14.59 -3.64 -10.19
C GLY A 341 -16.09 -3.41 -9.86
N SER A 342 -16.58 -3.97 -8.74
CA SER A 342 -17.99 -3.87 -8.36
C SER A 342 -18.51 -2.43 -8.25
N MET A 343 -17.67 -1.48 -7.83
CA MET A 343 -18.02 -0.06 -7.78
C MET A 343 -18.14 0.57 -9.15
N GLN A 344 -17.32 0.16 -10.13
CA GLN A 344 -17.42 0.59 -11.52
C GLN A 344 -18.72 0.08 -12.14
N PHE A 345 -19.02 -1.22 -11.94
CA PHE A 345 -20.28 -1.80 -12.40
C PHE A 345 -21.50 -1.08 -11.79
N ARG A 346 -21.48 -0.79 -10.50
CA ARG A 346 -22.55 -0.04 -9.82
C ARG A 346 -22.70 1.39 -10.34
N HIS A 347 -21.61 2.04 -10.69
CA HIS A 347 -21.64 3.40 -11.20
C HIS A 347 -22.22 3.45 -12.63
N ALA A 348 -21.75 2.56 -13.52
CA ALA A 348 -22.28 2.45 -14.88
C ALA A 348 -21.93 1.07 -15.46
N HIS A 349 -22.92 0.39 -16.04
CA HIS A 349 -22.75 -0.87 -16.74
C HIS A 349 -23.66 -0.97 -17.96
N ILE A 350 -23.40 -1.90 -18.84
CA ILE A 350 -24.22 -2.17 -20.02
C ILE A 350 -25.49 -2.90 -19.56
N ALA A 351 -26.66 -2.40 -19.91
CA ALA A 351 -27.94 -3.01 -19.56
C ALA A 351 -28.00 -4.48 -20.06
N GLY A 352 -28.46 -5.38 -19.20
CA GLY A 352 -28.53 -6.81 -19.50
C GLY A 352 -27.24 -7.61 -19.20
N THR A 353 -26.19 -6.95 -18.68
CA THR A 353 -24.97 -7.64 -18.24
C THR A 353 -25.08 -8.09 -16.79
N GLN A 354 -24.41 -9.18 -16.47
CA GLN A 354 -24.28 -9.71 -15.12
C GLN A 354 -22.88 -9.45 -14.57
N TRP A 355 -22.78 -8.86 -13.38
CA TRP A 355 -21.51 -8.72 -12.70
C TRP A 355 -21.06 -10.02 -12.06
N THR A 356 -19.80 -10.36 -12.26
CA THR A 356 -19.18 -11.52 -11.63
C THR A 356 -17.68 -11.30 -11.38
N ILE A 357 -17.07 -12.23 -10.69
CA ILE A 357 -15.62 -12.26 -10.46
C ILE A 357 -15.05 -13.60 -10.95
N ARG A 358 -13.76 -13.63 -11.32
CA ARG A 358 -13.11 -14.84 -11.83
C ARG A 358 -13.43 -16.12 -11.03
N PRO A 359 -13.36 -16.18 -9.70
CA PRO A 359 -13.69 -17.38 -8.92
C PRO A 359 -15.13 -17.88 -9.10
N ARG A 360 -16.04 -17.04 -9.56
CA ARG A 360 -17.47 -17.36 -9.77
C ARG A 360 -17.85 -17.58 -11.22
N LEU A 361 -16.90 -17.48 -12.16
CA LEU A 361 -17.19 -17.61 -13.59
C LEU A 361 -17.80 -18.96 -13.93
N ALA A 362 -17.23 -20.05 -13.45
CA ALA A 362 -17.75 -21.40 -13.70
C ALA A 362 -19.23 -21.54 -13.27
N ALA A 363 -19.59 -20.95 -12.14
CA ALA A 363 -20.99 -20.94 -11.67
C ALA A 363 -21.87 -20.00 -12.51
N ALA A 364 -21.33 -18.86 -12.94
CA ALA A 364 -22.08 -17.90 -13.76
C ALA A 364 -22.39 -18.40 -15.17
N VAL A 365 -21.60 -19.33 -15.70
CA VAL A 365 -21.81 -19.95 -17.02
C VAL A 365 -22.38 -21.36 -16.94
N ALA A 366 -22.68 -21.88 -15.76
CA ALA A 366 -23.23 -23.21 -15.61
C ALA A 366 -24.60 -23.33 -16.32
N GLY A 367 -24.70 -24.26 -17.28
CA GLY A 367 -25.88 -24.46 -18.11
C GLY A 367 -26.10 -23.43 -19.23
N VAL A 368 -25.14 -22.48 -19.41
CA VAL A 368 -25.19 -21.54 -20.54
C VAL A 368 -24.70 -22.25 -21.80
N THR A 369 -25.53 -22.28 -22.82
CA THR A 369 -25.24 -22.87 -24.14
C THR A 369 -24.98 -21.81 -25.23
N TRP A 370 -25.18 -20.55 -24.87
CA TRP A 370 -24.99 -19.40 -25.76
C TRP A 370 -23.58 -18.83 -25.65
N PRO A 371 -23.11 -18.10 -26.65
CA PRO A 371 -21.83 -17.39 -26.56
C PRO A 371 -21.78 -16.49 -25.32
N VAL A 372 -20.63 -16.52 -24.62
CA VAL A 372 -20.38 -15.68 -23.45
C VAL A 372 -19.46 -14.54 -23.85
N VAL A 373 -19.86 -13.31 -23.59
CA VAL A 373 -19.05 -12.11 -23.81
C VAL A 373 -18.53 -11.61 -22.45
N ILE A 374 -17.25 -11.34 -22.39
CA ILE A 374 -16.58 -10.82 -21.19
C ILE A 374 -16.30 -9.32 -21.37
N ILE A 375 -16.73 -8.53 -20.40
CA ILE A 375 -16.45 -7.11 -20.33
C ILE A 375 -15.41 -6.89 -19.25
N ALA A 376 -14.29 -6.25 -19.61
CA ALA A 376 -13.18 -5.96 -18.71
C ALA A 376 -12.53 -4.63 -19.11
N ASP A 377 -11.85 -3.97 -18.14
CA ASP A 377 -11.10 -2.74 -18.41
C ASP A 377 -9.86 -2.99 -19.26
N GLU A 378 -9.26 -4.18 -19.12
CA GLU A 378 -8.05 -4.57 -19.83
C GLU A 378 -8.25 -5.92 -20.55
N PRO A 379 -7.73 -6.07 -21.78
CA PRO A 379 -7.82 -7.34 -22.52
C PRO A 379 -7.26 -8.54 -21.74
N GLY A 380 -6.20 -8.32 -20.95
CA GLY A 380 -5.60 -9.35 -20.11
C GLY A 380 -6.55 -9.93 -19.07
N VAL A 381 -7.42 -9.11 -18.46
CA VAL A 381 -8.41 -9.58 -17.48
C VAL A 381 -9.43 -10.50 -18.14
N ALA A 382 -9.88 -10.17 -19.36
CA ALA A 382 -10.79 -11.02 -20.11
C ALA A 382 -10.13 -12.37 -20.48
N ALA A 383 -8.89 -12.34 -20.93
CA ALA A 383 -8.13 -13.54 -21.31
C ALA A 383 -7.86 -14.47 -20.10
N TRP A 384 -7.65 -13.92 -18.91
CA TRP A 384 -7.54 -14.71 -17.67
C TRP A 384 -8.83 -15.43 -17.28
N ALA A 385 -9.97 -15.02 -17.80
CA ALA A 385 -11.25 -15.66 -17.51
C ALA A 385 -11.43 -16.99 -18.28
N ASP A 386 -10.73 -17.14 -19.43
CA ASP A 386 -10.76 -18.34 -20.26
C ASP A 386 -9.75 -19.41 -19.80
N SER A 387 -8.83 -19.07 -18.92
CA SER A 387 -7.81 -19.97 -18.36
C SER A 387 -8.22 -20.53 -17.00
#